data_fd138b4ad329fb18ea7081fd994c9839
#
_entry.id   fd138b4ad329fb18ea7081fd994c9839
#
_cell.length_a   1.000
_cell.length_b   1.000
_cell.length_c   1.000
_cell.angle_alpha   90.00
_cell.angle_beta   90.00
_cell.angle_gamma   90.00
#
_symmetry.space_group_name_H-M   'P 1'
#
loop_
_entity.id
_entity.type
_entity.pdbx_description
1 polymer ?
#
loop_
_entity_poly.entity_id
_entity_poly.type
_entity_poly.pdbx_seq_one_letter_code
_entity_poly.pdbx_strand_id
1 'polypeptide(L)'
;YLSILIFFSSLLISTSVFSQDGIIRGFIYEEESGEPAVFCNAILEGTTFGSTTDINGYFIITKIEPGNYKLNITYLGFDSITERVEIKDDNIISKNYFLTKSSVKLETITISAERAEARTETKTSVVKITPKEIKQIPSVGGQADFAQYLQVVPGVVFTGDQGGQFYIRGGSPVQNKVMLDGMTIYNPFHSIGLFSVFETDLIRSADVYTGGFNAEYGGRLSSVMDITTKDGNKKRFAGVIGGSTFGARVVLEGPIVKQKSADKGSASFAFSFKNSYLAESSKIFYEYVDEEGLPFNFDDYYGKISLNGANG
;
A
#
# COMPACT_ATOMS: atom_id res chain seq x y z
N TYR A 1 50.79 -21.81 -41.88
CA TYR A 1 50.15 -20.51 -42.01
C TYR A 1 48.65 -20.64 -42.32
N LEU A 2 48.25 -21.55 -43.19
CA LEU A 2 46.81 -21.79 -43.53
C LEU A 2 45.99 -22.27 -42.35
N SER A 3 46.55 -23.14 -41.49
CA SER A 3 45.88 -23.64 -40.27
C SER A 3 45.64 -22.56 -39.20
N ILE A 4 46.53 -21.58 -39.09
CA ILE A 4 46.42 -20.43 -38.20
C ILE A 4 45.33 -19.47 -38.69
N LEU A 5 45.24 -19.29 -40.01
CA LEU A 5 44.21 -18.43 -40.61
C LEU A 5 42.80 -18.99 -40.43
N ILE A 6 42.66 -20.33 -40.52
CA ILE A 6 41.37 -21.02 -40.28
C ILE A 6 40.98 -20.95 -38.80
N PHE A 7 41.94 -21.05 -37.88
CA PHE A 7 41.68 -20.91 -36.45
C PHE A 7 41.27 -19.48 -36.06
N PHE A 8 41.88 -18.46 -36.67
CA PHE A 8 41.51 -17.08 -36.45
C PHE A 8 40.18 -16.71 -37.10
N SER A 9 39.80 -17.29 -38.23
CA SER A 9 38.49 -17.11 -38.87
C SER A 9 37.35 -17.75 -38.07
N SER A 10 37.60 -18.87 -37.39
CA SER A 10 36.61 -19.54 -36.50
C SER A 10 36.32 -18.73 -35.22
N LEU A 11 37.24 -17.91 -34.76
CA LEU A 11 37.09 -17.10 -33.57
C LEU A 11 36.25 -15.82 -33.78
N LEU A 12 36.02 -15.44 -35.05
CA LEU A 12 35.22 -14.25 -35.39
C LEU A 12 33.72 -14.52 -35.55
N ILE A 13 33.27 -15.75 -35.42
CA ILE A 13 31.81 -16.09 -35.44
C ILE A 13 31.33 -16.21 -34.01
N SER A 14 31.58 -15.21 -33.18
CA SER A 14 30.81 -14.96 -31.96
C SER A 14 29.51 -14.28 -32.37
N THR A 15 28.51 -15.08 -32.75
CA THR A 15 27.13 -14.56 -32.84
C THR A 15 26.70 -14.17 -31.44
N SER A 16 26.71 -12.86 -31.20
CA SER A 16 26.03 -12.29 -30.03
C SER A 16 24.55 -12.65 -30.19
N VAL A 17 24.11 -13.69 -29.54
CA VAL A 17 22.68 -13.98 -29.35
C VAL A 17 22.21 -12.90 -28.39
N PHE A 18 21.75 -11.77 -28.93
CA PHE A 18 20.94 -10.83 -28.18
C PHE A 18 19.62 -11.54 -27.92
N SER A 19 19.42 -12.00 -26.69
CA SER A 19 18.08 -12.37 -26.24
C SER A 19 17.24 -11.09 -26.30
N GLN A 20 16.31 -11.04 -27.24
CA GLN A 20 15.39 -9.93 -27.38
C GLN A 20 14.19 -10.24 -26.48
N ASP A 21 14.30 -9.83 -25.23
CA ASP A 21 13.30 -10.10 -24.21
C ASP A 21 12.12 -9.15 -24.34
N GLY A 22 10.90 -9.67 -24.22
CA GLY A 22 9.69 -8.85 -24.19
C GLY A 22 9.42 -8.24 -22.82
N ILE A 23 8.57 -7.23 -22.81
CA ILE A 23 8.16 -6.50 -21.60
C ILE A 23 6.62 -6.39 -21.59
N ILE A 24 6.01 -6.69 -20.45
CA ILE A 24 4.62 -6.34 -20.16
C ILE A 24 4.60 -5.30 -19.07
N ARG A 25 3.88 -4.20 -19.27
CA ARG A 25 3.74 -3.14 -18.28
C ARG A 25 2.35 -2.48 -18.36
N GLY A 26 1.96 -1.81 -17.31
CA GLY A 26 0.71 -1.07 -17.29
C GLY A 26 0.28 -0.70 -15.89
N PHE A 27 -0.97 -0.29 -15.76
CA PHE A 27 -1.55 0.07 -14.49
C PHE A 27 -2.76 -0.81 -14.19
N ILE A 28 -2.98 -1.10 -12.92
CA ILE A 28 -4.13 -1.85 -12.43
C ILE A 28 -4.91 -0.96 -11.49
N TYR A 29 -6.20 -0.81 -11.74
CA TYR A 29 -7.11 0.05 -10.99
C TYR A 29 -8.32 -0.73 -10.48
N GLU A 30 -8.92 -0.26 -9.40
CA GLU A 30 -10.25 -0.69 -8.99
C GLU A 30 -11.30 -0.06 -9.92
N GLU A 31 -12.20 -0.86 -10.48
CA GLU A 31 -13.19 -0.36 -11.45
C GLU A 31 -14.19 0.60 -10.81
N GLU A 32 -14.62 0.35 -9.57
CA GLU A 32 -15.63 1.18 -8.90
C GLU A 32 -15.12 2.54 -8.44
N SER A 33 -13.89 2.61 -7.92
CA SER A 33 -13.32 3.81 -7.32
C SER A 33 -12.42 4.58 -8.29
N GLY A 34 -11.77 3.88 -9.22
CA GLY A 34 -10.68 4.40 -10.04
C GLY A 34 -9.37 4.53 -9.27
N GLU A 35 -9.32 4.05 -8.02
CA GLU A 35 -8.10 4.02 -7.22
C GLU A 35 -7.12 2.97 -7.77
N PRO A 36 -5.80 3.20 -7.65
CA PRO A 36 -4.82 2.19 -7.97
C PRO A 36 -4.97 0.93 -7.11
N ALA A 37 -4.88 -0.25 -7.72
CA ALA A 37 -4.81 -1.50 -6.99
C ALA A 37 -3.36 -1.72 -6.52
N VAL A 38 -3.10 -1.35 -5.28
CA VAL A 38 -1.76 -1.38 -4.66
C VAL A 38 -1.42 -2.79 -4.22
N PHE A 39 -0.19 -3.24 -4.52
CA PHE A 39 0.29 -4.61 -4.24
C PHE A 39 -0.57 -5.71 -4.88
N CYS A 40 -1.16 -5.43 -6.02
CA CYS A 40 -1.83 -6.41 -6.85
C CYS A 40 -0.81 -7.29 -7.58
N ASN A 41 -1.04 -8.59 -7.67
CA ASN A 41 -0.14 -9.51 -8.34
C ASN A 41 -0.46 -9.64 -9.82
N ALA A 42 0.57 -9.54 -10.66
CA ALA A 42 0.52 -9.81 -12.09
C ALA A 42 1.57 -10.90 -12.43
N ILE A 43 1.13 -12.11 -12.76
CA ILE A 43 2.01 -13.28 -12.90
C ILE A 43 1.72 -13.98 -14.23
N LEU A 44 2.74 -14.41 -14.95
CA LEU A 44 2.60 -15.29 -16.12
C LEU A 44 2.48 -16.74 -15.65
N GLU A 45 1.31 -17.36 -15.85
CA GLU A 45 1.01 -18.72 -15.41
C GLU A 45 2.05 -19.73 -15.92
N GLY A 46 2.50 -20.61 -15.02
CA GLY A 46 3.47 -21.66 -15.34
C GLY A 46 4.91 -21.19 -15.45
N THR A 47 5.20 -19.94 -15.14
CA THR A 47 6.53 -19.35 -15.18
C THR A 47 6.94 -18.74 -13.83
N THR A 48 8.18 -18.26 -13.74
CA THR A 48 8.65 -17.45 -12.60
C THR A 48 8.55 -15.95 -12.87
N PHE A 49 7.99 -15.55 -14.02
CA PHE A 49 7.85 -14.14 -14.39
C PHE A 49 6.59 -13.55 -13.75
N GLY A 50 6.78 -12.51 -12.97
CA GLY A 50 5.70 -11.78 -12.32
C GLY A 50 6.19 -10.51 -11.68
N SER A 51 5.25 -9.66 -11.30
CA SER A 51 5.48 -8.40 -10.60
C SER A 51 4.28 -8.08 -9.74
N THR A 52 4.49 -7.30 -8.69
CA THR A 52 3.41 -6.65 -7.93
C THR A 52 3.30 -5.20 -8.32
N THR A 53 2.09 -4.65 -8.23
CA THR A 53 1.90 -3.21 -8.48
C THR A 53 2.50 -2.37 -7.35
N ASP A 54 3.04 -1.22 -7.73
CA ASP A 54 3.47 -0.18 -6.78
C ASP A 54 2.26 0.61 -6.21
N ILE A 55 2.55 1.67 -5.43
CA ILE A 55 1.53 2.54 -4.83
C ILE A 55 0.67 3.31 -5.84
N ASN A 56 1.11 3.39 -7.10
CA ASN A 56 0.37 4.00 -8.19
C ASN A 56 -0.40 2.96 -9.03
N GLY A 57 -0.32 1.68 -8.63
CA GLY A 57 -0.90 0.57 -9.39
C GLY A 57 -0.09 0.17 -10.61
N TYR A 58 1.15 0.67 -10.76
CA TYR A 58 2.01 0.33 -11.90
C TYR A 58 2.69 -1.01 -11.69
N PHE A 59 2.71 -1.85 -12.72
CA PHE A 59 3.47 -3.08 -12.77
C PHE A 59 4.33 -3.17 -14.04
N ILE A 60 5.42 -3.90 -13.94
CA ILE A 60 6.30 -4.21 -15.07
C ILE A 60 6.88 -5.61 -14.91
N ILE A 61 6.75 -6.42 -15.94
CA ILE A 61 7.39 -7.73 -16.05
C ILE A 61 8.37 -7.66 -17.22
N THR A 62 9.65 -7.90 -16.94
CA THR A 62 10.74 -7.77 -17.92
C THR A 62 11.39 -9.12 -18.18
N LYS A 63 12.22 -9.19 -19.20
CA LYS A 63 13.01 -10.38 -19.57
C LYS A 63 12.13 -11.60 -19.89
N ILE A 64 11.01 -11.37 -20.55
CA ILE A 64 10.09 -12.43 -20.95
C ILE A 64 10.54 -12.97 -22.31
N GLU A 65 10.85 -14.25 -22.38
CA GLU A 65 11.16 -14.89 -23.64
C GLU A 65 9.97 -14.85 -24.60
N PRO A 66 10.19 -14.76 -25.93
CA PRO A 66 9.10 -14.82 -26.92
C PRO A 66 8.25 -16.07 -26.77
N GLY A 67 6.94 -15.92 -26.76
CA GLY A 67 6.03 -17.05 -26.57
C GLY A 67 4.59 -16.62 -26.27
N ASN A 68 3.74 -17.61 -26.08
CA ASN A 68 2.35 -17.41 -25.68
C ASN A 68 2.18 -17.70 -24.19
N TYR A 69 1.71 -16.72 -23.46
CA TYR A 69 1.54 -16.79 -22.02
C TYR A 69 0.10 -16.47 -21.62
N LYS A 70 -0.24 -16.83 -20.39
CA LYS A 70 -1.44 -16.34 -19.72
C LYS A 70 -1.02 -15.40 -18.58
N LEU A 71 -1.34 -14.13 -18.71
CA LEU A 71 -1.20 -13.15 -17.64
C LEU A 71 -2.38 -13.32 -16.68
N ASN A 72 -2.07 -13.63 -15.43
CA ASN A 72 -3.05 -13.75 -14.36
C ASN A 72 -2.83 -12.59 -13.36
N ILE A 73 -3.88 -11.80 -13.16
CA ILE A 73 -3.90 -10.65 -12.25
C ILE A 73 -4.81 -11.00 -11.08
N THR A 74 -4.27 -10.96 -9.87
CA THR A 74 -5.00 -11.31 -8.64
C THR A 74 -4.85 -10.24 -7.59
N TYR A 75 -5.96 -9.85 -7.01
CA TYR A 75 -6.02 -8.87 -5.93
C TYR A 75 -7.06 -9.29 -4.90
N LEU A 76 -6.71 -9.19 -3.62
CA LEU A 76 -7.54 -9.70 -2.55
C LEU A 76 -8.87 -8.95 -2.42
N GLY A 77 -9.98 -9.67 -2.57
CA GLY A 77 -11.34 -9.12 -2.56
C GLY A 77 -11.86 -8.67 -3.91
N PHE A 78 -11.14 -9.00 -5.00
CA PHE A 78 -11.52 -8.70 -6.36
C PHE A 78 -11.51 -9.96 -7.22
N ASP A 79 -12.26 -9.97 -8.30
CA ASP A 79 -12.25 -11.05 -9.27
C ASP A 79 -10.93 -11.06 -10.03
N SER A 80 -10.36 -12.25 -10.24
CA SER A 80 -9.10 -12.41 -10.99
C SER A 80 -9.31 -12.16 -12.48
N ILE A 81 -8.35 -11.51 -13.11
CA ILE A 81 -8.31 -11.34 -14.56
C ILE A 81 -7.29 -12.32 -15.13
N THR A 82 -7.69 -13.11 -16.12
CA THR A 82 -6.78 -13.97 -16.89
C THR A 82 -6.86 -13.59 -18.35
N GLU A 83 -5.72 -13.22 -18.94
CA GLU A 83 -5.61 -12.82 -20.33
C GLU A 83 -4.49 -13.58 -21.06
N ARG A 84 -4.73 -13.98 -22.30
CA ARG A 84 -3.67 -14.53 -23.15
C ARG A 84 -2.88 -13.41 -23.80
N VAL A 85 -1.57 -13.44 -23.66
CA VAL A 85 -0.64 -12.47 -24.21
C VAL A 85 0.40 -13.17 -25.09
N GLU A 86 0.62 -12.65 -26.27
CA GLU A 86 1.66 -13.12 -27.20
C GLU A 86 2.85 -12.17 -27.13
N ILE A 87 3.98 -12.66 -26.66
CA ILE A 87 5.23 -11.90 -26.58
C ILE A 87 6.04 -12.20 -27.83
N LYS A 88 6.38 -11.16 -28.56
CA LYS A 88 7.31 -11.21 -29.71
C LYS A 88 8.64 -10.60 -29.31
N ASP A 89 9.65 -10.84 -30.14
CA ASP A 89 10.96 -10.25 -29.96
C ASP A 89 10.88 -8.73 -29.82
N ASP A 90 11.53 -8.18 -28.80
CA ASP A 90 11.62 -6.74 -28.49
C ASP A 90 10.25 -6.02 -28.38
N ASN A 91 9.21 -6.77 -27.98
CA ASN A 91 7.85 -6.24 -27.87
C ASN A 91 7.55 -5.69 -26.47
N ILE A 92 7.03 -4.47 -26.40
CA ILE A 92 6.52 -3.86 -25.19
C ILE A 92 4.98 -3.83 -25.25
N ILE A 93 4.34 -4.66 -24.41
CA ILE A 93 2.91 -4.65 -24.23
C ILE A 93 2.58 -3.67 -23.10
N SER A 94 1.88 -2.58 -23.43
CA SER A 94 1.41 -1.61 -22.44
C SER A 94 -0.11 -1.64 -22.38
N LYS A 95 -0.67 -2.06 -21.20
CA LYS A 95 -2.12 -2.19 -21.03
C LYS A 95 -2.57 -1.93 -19.60
N ASN A 96 -3.69 -1.23 -19.45
CA ASN A 96 -4.31 -0.98 -18.16
C ASN A 96 -5.44 -1.97 -17.88
N TYR A 97 -5.58 -2.38 -16.63
CA TYR A 97 -6.59 -3.34 -16.16
C TYR A 97 -7.46 -2.72 -15.09
N PHE A 98 -8.72 -3.17 -15.04
CA PHE A 98 -9.71 -2.69 -14.08
C PHE A 98 -10.29 -3.90 -13.35
N LEU A 99 -10.13 -3.93 -12.04
CA LEU A 99 -10.57 -5.04 -11.20
C LEU A 99 -11.97 -4.77 -10.66
N THR A 100 -12.86 -5.72 -10.87
CA THR A 100 -14.21 -5.70 -10.32
C THR A 100 -14.21 -6.36 -8.95
N LYS A 101 -14.89 -5.75 -8.00
CA LYS A 101 -14.98 -6.26 -6.63
C LYS A 101 -15.70 -7.61 -6.59
N SER A 102 -15.08 -8.61 -5.98
CA SER A 102 -15.67 -9.94 -5.90
C SER A 102 -16.86 -9.96 -4.95
N SER A 103 -17.96 -10.57 -5.40
CA SER A 103 -19.12 -10.85 -4.56
C SER A 103 -18.95 -12.11 -3.70
N VAL A 104 -17.94 -12.92 -3.98
CA VAL A 104 -17.64 -14.17 -3.27
C VAL A 104 -16.51 -13.96 -2.29
N LYS A 105 -16.68 -14.32 -1.02
CA LYS A 105 -15.58 -14.42 -0.04
C LYS A 105 -14.67 -15.57 -0.48
N LEU A 106 -13.60 -15.25 -1.20
CA LEU A 106 -12.58 -16.21 -1.56
C LEU A 106 -11.73 -16.57 -0.35
N GLU A 107 -11.64 -17.86 -0.07
CA GLU A 107 -10.61 -18.41 0.81
C GLU A 107 -9.23 -18.16 0.17
N THR A 108 -8.33 -17.69 0.97
CA THR A 108 -7.04 -17.09 0.62
C THR A 108 -6.07 -18.11 0.00
N ILE A 109 -5.67 -17.92 -1.25
CA ILE A 109 -4.45 -18.51 -1.80
C ILE A 109 -3.35 -17.43 -1.75
N THR A 110 -2.75 -17.24 -0.59
CA THR A 110 -1.77 -16.16 -0.33
C THR A 110 -0.30 -16.59 -0.50
N ILE A 111 -0.01 -17.83 -0.90
CA ILE A 111 1.33 -18.43 -0.70
C ILE A 111 2.35 -18.11 -1.81
N SER A 112 1.94 -17.68 -3.00
CA SER A 112 2.88 -17.52 -4.13
C SER A 112 3.42 -16.11 -4.33
N ALA A 113 2.67 -15.07 -3.93
CA ALA A 113 3.03 -13.69 -4.15
C ALA A 113 4.14 -13.19 -3.20
N GLU A 114 4.04 -13.50 -1.92
CA GLU A 114 5.08 -13.15 -0.93
C GLU A 114 6.45 -13.75 -1.27
N ARG A 115 6.46 -14.94 -1.89
CA ARG A 115 7.72 -15.57 -2.34
C ARG A 115 8.32 -14.91 -3.58
N ALA A 116 7.51 -14.31 -4.45
CA ALA A 116 8.00 -13.59 -5.63
C ALA A 116 8.56 -12.20 -5.22
N GLU A 117 7.90 -11.51 -4.32
CA GLU A 117 8.38 -10.22 -3.77
C GLU A 117 9.71 -10.38 -3.02
N ALA A 118 9.82 -11.40 -2.16
CA ALA A 118 11.05 -11.66 -1.41
C ALA A 118 12.27 -11.94 -2.31
N ARG A 119 12.07 -12.28 -3.59
CA ARG A 119 13.15 -12.52 -4.56
C ARG A 119 13.53 -11.28 -5.38
N THR A 120 12.64 -10.32 -5.54
CA THR A 120 12.84 -9.15 -6.41
C THR A 120 13.12 -7.87 -5.64
N GLU A 121 12.64 -7.73 -4.41
CA GLU A 121 12.92 -6.57 -3.59
C GLU A 121 14.18 -6.74 -2.73
N THR A 122 15.17 -5.88 -2.98
CA THR A 122 16.40 -5.78 -2.17
C THR A 122 16.18 -5.03 -0.86
N LYS A 123 14.95 -4.58 -0.57
CA LYS A 123 14.62 -3.87 0.67
C LYS A 123 14.42 -4.85 1.81
N THR A 124 15.43 -5.02 2.63
CA THR A 124 15.36 -5.83 3.86
C THR A 124 14.65 -5.04 4.97
N SER A 125 13.72 -5.71 5.69
CA SER A 125 13.07 -5.15 6.88
C SER A 125 11.98 -4.08 6.63
N VAL A 126 11.27 -4.15 5.51
CA VAL A 126 10.07 -3.35 5.26
C VAL A 126 8.84 -4.20 5.50
N VAL A 127 7.90 -3.68 6.29
CA VAL A 127 6.57 -4.25 6.45
C VAL A 127 5.59 -3.35 5.72
N LYS A 128 4.95 -3.87 4.67
CA LYS A 128 3.91 -3.17 3.92
C LYS A 128 2.57 -3.45 4.57
N ILE A 129 1.82 -2.41 4.85
CA ILE A 129 0.56 -2.48 5.60
C ILE A 129 -0.55 -1.87 4.74
N THR A 130 -1.62 -2.62 4.58
CA THR A 130 -2.84 -2.17 3.90
C THR A 130 -3.98 -1.92 4.90
N PRO A 131 -4.97 -1.09 4.55
CA PRO A 131 -6.15 -0.87 5.41
C PRO A 131 -6.89 -2.16 5.76
N LYS A 132 -6.83 -3.15 4.87
CA LYS A 132 -7.47 -4.45 5.07
C LYS A 132 -6.81 -5.23 6.19
N GLU A 133 -5.48 -5.24 6.25
CA GLU A 133 -4.73 -5.89 7.32
C GLU A 133 -4.98 -5.20 8.66
N ILE A 134 -5.02 -3.86 8.68
CA ILE A 134 -5.35 -3.10 9.89
C ILE A 134 -6.73 -3.51 10.42
N LYS A 135 -7.71 -3.70 9.54
CA LYS A 135 -9.09 -4.08 9.90
C LYS A 135 -9.25 -5.55 10.35
N GLN A 136 -8.27 -6.40 10.11
CA GLN A 136 -8.31 -7.81 10.54
C GLN A 136 -7.95 -8.00 12.02
N ILE A 137 -7.30 -7.02 12.64
CA ILE A 137 -6.91 -7.09 14.04
C ILE A 137 -8.09 -6.67 14.94
N PRO A 138 -8.33 -7.40 16.04
CA PRO A 138 -9.27 -6.96 17.06
C PRO A 138 -8.89 -5.56 17.56
N SER A 139 -9.80 -4.63 17.45
CA SER A 139 -9.54 -3.22 17.79
C SER A 139 -10.17 -2.84 19.13
N VAL A 140 -9.43 -2.07 19.90
CA VAL A 140 -9.93 -1.44 21.11
C VAL A 140 -10.99 -0.41 20.73
N GLY A 141 -12.18 -0.50 21.34
CA GLY A 141 -13.28 0.39 21.00
C GLY A 141 -14.01 0.09 19.71
N GLY A 142 -13.72 -1.04 19.03
CA GLY A 142 -14.44 -1.49 17.84
C GLY A 142 -14.12 -0.72 16.56
N GLN A 143 -13.14 0.17 16.58
CA GLN A 143 -12.63 0.88 15.40
C GLN A 143 -11.18 0.49 15.13
N ALA A 144 -10.93 -0.02 13.91
CA ALA A 144 -9.59 -0.37 13.49
C ALA A 144 -8.70 0.87 13.42
N ASP A 145 -7.55 0.83 14.10
CA ASP A 145 -6.62 1.94 14.16
C ASP A 145 -5.20 1.50 13.83
N PHE A 146 -4.48 2.35 13.12
CA PHE A 146 -3.11 2.08 12.68
C PHE A 146 -2.14 1.90 13.85
N ALA A 147 -2.32 2.65 14.96
CA ALA A 147 -1.49 2.51 16.15
C ALA A 147 -1.60 1.12 16.79
N GLN A 148 -2.80 0.54 16.75
CA GLN A 148 -3.04 -0.81 17.27
C GLN A 148 -2.40 -1.88 16.39
N TYR A 149 -2.42 -1.68 15.07
CA TYR A 149 -1.71 -2.57 14.13
C TYR A 149 -0.20 -2.55 14.37
N LEU A 150 0.39 -1.41 14.63
CA LEU A 150 1.83 -1.30 14.86
C LEU A 150 2.31 -2.15 16.04
N GLN A 151 1.46 -2.43 17.02
CA GLN A 151 1.82 -3.25 18.19
C GLN A 151 2.05 -4.73 17.84
N VAL A 152 1.56 -5.20 16.70
CA VAL A 152 1.79 -6.58 16.22
C VAL A 152 2.92 -6.67 15.19
N VAL A 153 3.48 -5.54 14.77
CA VAL A 153 4.60 -5.51 13.83
C VAL A 153 5.89 -6.00 14.51
N PRO A 154 6.61 -6.99 13.94
CA PRO A 154 7.83 -7.51 14.53
C PRO A 154 8.91 -6.42 14.77
N GLY A 155 9.45 -6.38 15.97
CA GLY A 155 10.47 -5.41 16.36
C GLY A 155 9.94 -4.07 16.85
N VAL A 156 8.62 -3.89 16.90
CA VAL A 156 7.95 -2.75 17.53
C VAL A 156 7.58 -3.10 18.96
N VAL A 157 8.00 -2.28 19.91
CA VAL A 157 7.62 -2.38 21.32
C VAL A 157 6.88 -1.11 21.71
N PHE A 158 5.71 -1.29 22.26
CA PHE A 158 4.87 -0.20 22.71
C PHE A 158 4.91 -0.11 24.23
N THR A 159 5.18 1.08 24.78
CA THR A 159 5.13 1.33 26.23
C THR A 159 3.97 2.28 26.52
N GLY A 160 2.87 1.72 27.06
CA GLY A 160 1.64 2.45 27.35
C GLY A 160 1.79 3.50 28.47
N ASP A 161 2.73 3.31 29.37
CA ASP A 161 2.85 4.10 30.62
C ASP A 161 3.39 5.52 30.42
N GLN A 162 3.92 5.84 29.25
CA GLN A 162 4.59 7.11 28.98
C GLN A 162 4.10 7.86 27.71
N GLY A 163 2.83 7.72 27.38
CA GLY A 163 2.25 8.55 26.33
C GLY A 163 2.42 8.01 24.92
N GLY A 164 2.23 6.71 24.71
CA GLY A 164 2.09 6.14 23.37
C GLY A 164 3.34 6.17 22.51
N GLN A 165 4.46 5.78 23.08
CA GLN A 165 5.74 5.81 22.41
C GLN A 165 6.11 4.45 21.84
N PHE A 166 6.51 4.42 20.57
CA PHE A 166 7.02 3.23 19.90
C PHE A 166 8.54 3.18 19.95
N TYR A 167 9.06 2.09 20.48
CA TYR A 167 10.46 1.71 20.42
C TYR A 167 10.60 0.69 19.31
N ILE A 168 11.41 0.99 18.30
CA ILE A 168 11.60 0.09 17.17
C ILE A 168 13.03 -0.39 17.15
N ARG A 169 13.21 -1.72 17.27
CA ARG A 169 14.53 -2.39 17.37
C ARG A 169 15.47 -1.74 18.37
N GLY A 170 14.95 -1.31 19.51
CA GLY A 170 15.73 -0.68 20.60
C GLY A 170 16.02 0.81 20.40
N GLY A 171 15.61 1.40 19.28
CA GLY A 171 15.71 2.84 19.06
C GLY A 171 14.63 3.60 19.84
N SER A 172 14.97 4.78 20.36
CA SER A 172 14.05 5.62 21.12
C SER A 172 12.96 6.24 20.21
N PRO A 173 11.80 6.62 20.75
CA PRO A 173 10.69 7.17 19.99
C PRO A 173 11.03 8.39 19.15
N VAL A 174 11.89 9.28 19.65
CA VAL A 174 12.35 10.47 18.94
C VAL A 174 13.22 10.15 17.71
N GLN A 175 13.69 8.92 17.59
CA GLN A 175 14.49 8.45 16.45
C GLN A 175 13.62 7.86 15.34
N ASN A 176 12.32 7.74 15.54
CA ASN A 176 11.37 7.30 14.53
C ASN A 176 10.91 8.49 13.68
N LYS A 177 10.69 8.27 12.41
CA LYS A 177 10.10 9.24 11.48
C LYS A 177 8.74 8.73 11.03
N VAL A 178 7.71 9.53 11.22
CA VAL A 178 6.38 9.22 10.70
C VAL A 178 6.04 10.26 9.65
N MET A 179 5.62 9.79 8.47
CA MET A 179 5.28 10.63 7.34
C MET A 179 3.86 10.32 6.87
N LEU A 180 3.15 11.33 6.45
CA LEU A 180 1.85 11.25 5.79
C LEU A 180 1.90 12.04 4.49
N ASP A 181 1.75 11.37 3.37
CA ASP A 181 1.87 11.95 2.02
C ASP A 181 3.14 12.81 1.85
N GLY A 182 4.28 12.33 2.35
CA GLY A 182 5.58 13.01 2.31
C GLY A 182 5.81 14.07 3.39
N MET A 183 4.82 14.41 4.21
CA MET A 183 4.94 15.37 5.31
C MET A 183 5.30 14.66 6.62
N THR A 184 6.26 15.19 7.38
CA THR A 184 6.61 14.65 8.69
C THR A 184 5.55 15.00 9.74
N ILE A 185 5.02 13.99 10.41
CA ILE A 185 4.07 14.11 11.52
C ILE A 185 4.84 13.90 12.82
N TYR A 186 4.92 14.94 13.64
CA TYR A 186 5.72 14.91 14.87
C TYR A 186 5.00 14.24 16.04
N ASN A 187 3.68 14.33 16.09
CA ASN A 187 2.86 13.71 17.12
C ASN A 187 1.76 12.85 16.46
N PRO A 188 2.11 11.61 16.03
CA PRO A 188 1.21 10.78 15.24
C PRO A 188 0.15 10.04 16.06
N PHE A 189 0.18 10.12 17.40
CA PHE A 189 -0.67 9.34 18.28
C PHE A 189 -1.30 10.17 19.38
N HIS A 190 -2.55 9.85 19.70
CA HIS A 190 -3.30 10.37 20.84
C HIS A 190 -3.29 9.41 22.03
N SER A 191 -3.60 9.93 23.20
CA SER A 191 -4.02 9.16 24.37
C SER A 191 -3.16 7.93 24.64
N ILE A 192 -1.91 8.15 25.06
CA ILE A 192 -0.96 7.06 25.36
C ILE A 192 -0.78 6.04 24.20
N GLY A 193 -1.03 6.48 22.94
CA GLY A 193 -0.81 5.66 21.74
C GLY A 193 -1.89 4.64 21.43
N LEU A 194 -3.05 4.74 22.03
CA LEU A 194 -4.19 3.90 21.71
C LEU A 194 -4.84 4.29 20.37
N PHE A 195 -4.71 5.55 19.99
CA PHE A 195 -5.32 6.10 18.78
C PHE A 195 -4.28 6.86 17.95
N SER A 196 -4.32 6.65 16.65
CA SER A 196 -3.51 7.44 15.71
C SER A 196 -4.28 8.66 15.21
N VAL A 197 -3.55 9.67 14.76
CA VAL A 197 -4.14 10.81 14.04
C VAL A 197 -4.63 10.40 12.64
N PHE A 198 -4.30 9.19 12.19
CA PHE A 198 -4.61 8.71 10.84
C PHE A 198 -6.01 8.10 10.78
N GLU A 199 -6.72 8.38 9.70
CA GLU A 199 -7.98 7.70 9.40
C GLU A 199 -7.70 6.46 8.54
N THR A 200 -7.94 5.28 9.12
CA THR A 200 -7.63 3.98 8.48
C THR A 200 -8.30 3.81 7.13
N ASP A 201 -9.53 4.31 6.95
CA ASP A 201 -10.24 4.19 5.68
C ASP A 201 -9.66 5.08 4.57
N LEU A 202 -8.90 6.12 4.92
CA LEU A 202 -8.19 6.97 3.97
C LEU A 202 -6.75 6.52 3.70
N ILE A 203 -6.19 5.60 4.47
CA ILE A 203 -4.88 5.04 4.16
C ILE A 203 -4.98 4.23 2.85
N ARG A 204 -4.04 4.43 1.93
CA ARG A 204 -3.83 3.58 0.76
C ARG A 204 -2.85 2.46 1.09
N SER A 205 -1.70 2.82 1.64
CA SER A 205 -0.65 1.92 2.10
C SER A 205 0.19 2.58 3.19
N ALA A 206 0.85 1.79 4.01
CA ALA A 206 1.87 2.26 4.91
C ALA A 206 3.08 1.33 4.84
N ASP A 207 4.24 1.89 4.55
CA ASP A 207 5.52 1.20 4.55
C ASP A 207 6.24 1.46 5.87
N VAL A 208 6.46 0.41 6.66
CA VAL A 208 7.16 0.49 7.94
C VAL A 208 8.55 -0.11 7.81
N TYR A 209 9.54 0.75 7.77
CA TYR A 209 10.97 0.40 7.75
C TYR A 209 11.46 0.25 9.18
N THR A 210 11.61 -0.98 9.64
CA THR A 210 12.10 -1.28 11.01
C THR A 210 13.62 -1.42 11.09
N GLY A 211 14.31 -1.32 9.97
CA GLY A 211 15.78 -1.38 9.82
C GLY A 211 16.15 -0.66 8.55
N GLY A 212 17.25 -0.70 7.98
CA GLY A 212 17.72 0.02 6.81
C GLY A 212 16.67 0.67 5.90
N PHE A 213 16.78 1.95 5.71
CA PHE A 213 15.93 2.76 4.82
C PHE A 213 16.78 3.65 3.92
N ASN A 214 16.21 4.10 2.80
CA ASN A 214 16.91 4.88 1.79
C ASN A 214 17.31 6.28 2.30
N ALA A 215 18.28 6.90 1.65
CA ALA A 215 18.79 8.23 1.99
C ALA A 215 17.73 9.35 1.91
N GLU A 216 16.66 9.14 1.15
CA GLU A 216 15.50 10.05 1.08
C GLU A 216 14.80 10.27 2.43
N TYR A 217 14.90 9.30 3.33
CA TYR A 217 14.30 9.34 4.67
C TYR A 217 15.22 9.90 5.76
N GLY A 218 16.16 10.77 5.40
CA GLY A 218 17.11 11.36 6.36
C GLY A 218 16.47 12.02 7.59
N GLY A 219 17.29 12.29 8.61
CA GLY A 219 16.92 13.03 9.82
C GLY A 219 16.41 12.17 10.98
N ARG A 220 16.32 10.85 10.85
CA ARG A 220 16.02 9.89 11.93
C ARG A 220 16.88 8.65 11.78
N LEU A 221 17.02 7.86 12.85
CA LEU A 221 18.02 6.77 12.93
C LEU A 221 17.42 5.39 13.15
N SER A 222 16.23 5.27 13.73
CA SER A 222 15.65 3.98 14.12
C SER A 222 14.73 3.40 13.06
N SER A 223 13.66 4.12 12.74
CA SER A 223 12.66 3.65 11.78
C SER A 223 12.03 4.77 10.98
N VAL A 224 11.38 4.38 9.88
CA VAL A 224 10.53 5.26 9.08
C VAL A 224 9.18 4.58 8.87
N MET A 225 8.11 5.32 9.07
CA MET A 225 6.75 4.95 8.70
C MET A 225 6.30 5.93 7.62
N ASP A 226 6.12 5.44 6.41
CA ASP A 226 5.68 6.26 5.27
C ASP A 226 4.26 5.87 4.90
N ILE A 227 3.31 6.74 5.24
CA ILE A 227 1.88 6.51 5.08
C ILE A 227 1.41 7.32 3.88
N THR A 228 0.85 6.63 2.90
CA THR A 228 0.23 7.23 1.72
C THR A 228 -1.28 7.12 1.81
N THR A 229 -1.98 8.22 1.59
CA THR A 229 -3.45 8.25 1.61
C THR A 229 -4.04 8.07 0.21
N LYS A 230 -5.32 7.70 0.16
CA LYS A 230 -6.12 7.64 -1.07
C LYS A 230 -6.29 9.02 -1.68
N ASP A 231 -6.50 9.04 -3.00
CA ASP A 231 -6.83 10.28 -3.72
C ASP A 231 -8.31 10.67 -3.59
N GLY A 232 -9.13 9.77 -3.07
CA GLY A 232 -10.57 9.89 -3.05
C GLY A 232 -11.23 9.34 -4.32
N ASN A 233 -12.48 8.94 -4.22
CA ASN A 233 -13.19 8.28 -5.31
C ASN A 233 -13.36 9.20 -6.53
N LYS A 234 -12.83 8.78 -7.68
CA LYS A 234 -12.81 9.57 -8.93
C LYS A 234 -14.10 9.45 -9.74
N LYS A 235 -14.97 8.49 -9.39
CA LYS A 235 -16.16 8.15 -10.18
C LYS A 235 -17.49 8.49 -9.50
N ARG A 236 -17.57 8.34 -8.18
CA ARG A 236 -18.81 8.57 -7.40
C ARG A 236 -18.51 9.15 -6.03
N PHE A 237 -19.51 9.77 -5.43
CA PHE A 237 -19.45 10.12 -4.01
C PHE A 237 -19.58 8.86 -3.16
N ALA A 238 -18.73 8.74 -2.16
CA ALA A 238 -18.72 7.66 -1.20
C ALA A 238 -18.41 8.22 0.19
N GLY A 239 -18.73 7.46 1.23
CA GLY A 239 -18.40 7.84 2.59
C GLY A 239 -18.65 6.73 3.58
N VAL A 240 -18.08 6.90 4.77
CA VAL A 240 -18.23 6.00 5.91
C VAL A 240 -18.57 6.85 7.12
N ILE A 241 -19.56 6.42 7.89
CA ILE A 241 -19.87 6.96 9.22
C ILE A 241 -19.68 5.82 10.19
N GLY A 242 -18.91 6.04 11.24
CA GLY A 242 -18.66 5.07 12.30
C GLY A 242 -18.79 5.71 13.67
N GLY A 243 -19.25 4.92 14.63
CA GLY A 243 -19.30 5.31 16.02
C GLY A 243 -18.97 4.13 16.93
N SER A 244 -18.40 4.41 18.08
CA SER A 244 -18.04 3.46 19.12
C SER A 244 -18.25 4.07 20.49
N THR A 245 -17.94 3.34 21.55
CA THR A 245 -17.97 3.89 22.92
C THR A 245 -16.86 4.93 23.15
N PHE A 246 -15.85 5.02 22.29
CA PHE A 246 -14.71 5.92 22.44
C PHE A 246 -14.81 7.17 21.59
N GLY A 247 -15.48 7.12 20.45
CA GLY A 247 -15.53 8.24 19.53
C GLY A 247 -16.39 7.97 18.30
N ALA A 248 -16.50 8.98 17.47
CA ALA A 248 -17.19 8.94 16.19
C ALA A 248 -16.28 9.41 15.07
N ARG A 249 -16.54 8.96 13.84
CA ARG A 249 -15.80 9.33 12.65
C ARG A 249 -16.70 9.47 11.45
N VAL A 250 -16.29 10.35 10.54
CA VAL A 250 -16.92 10.54 9.24
C VAL A 250 -15.81 10.59 8.20
N VAL A 251 -15.98 9.84 7.13
CA VAL A 251 -15.12 9.89 5.94
C VAL A 251 -15.99 10.22 4.75
N LEU A 252 -15.58 11.18 3.95
CA LEU A 252 -16.27 11.58 2.72
C LEU A 252 -15.24 11.65 1.59
N GLU A 253 -15.57 11.09 0.45
CA GLU A 253 -14.73 11.13 -0.74
C GLU A 253 -15.59 11.24 -2.00
N GLY A 254 -15.03 11.84 -3.04
CA GLY A 254 -15.76 11.94 -4.29
C GLY A 254 -15.05 12.76 -5.36
N PRO A 255 -15.60 12.76 -6.59
CA PRO A 255 -15.05 13.53 -7.68
C PRO A 255 -15.43 15.02 -7.59
N ILE A 256 -14.43 15.89 -7.74
CA ILE A 256 -14.62 17.30 -8.10
C ILE A 256 -14.81 17.39 -9.62
N VAL A 257 -13.93 16.71 -10.37
CA VAL A 257 -14.06 16.48 -11.81
C VAL A 257 -14.07 14.99 -12.05
N LYS A 258 -15.24 14.47 -12.46
CA LYS A 258 -15.46 13.04 -12.64
C LYS A 258 -14.58 12.45 -13.73
N GLN A 259 -13.89 11.37 -13.42
CA GLN A 259 -13.14 10.59 -14.40
C GLN A 259 -14.09 9.90 -15.39
N LYS A 260 -14.03 10.29 -16.66
CA LYS A 260 -14.88 9.72 -17.73
C LYS A 260 -14.25 8.49 -18.37
N SER A 261 -12.93 8.45 -18.44
CA SER A 261 -12.11 7.32 -18.93
C SER A 261 -10.72 7.39 -18.32
N ALA A 262 -9.96 6.30 -18.36
CA ALA A 262 -8.64 6.22 -17.73
C ALA A 262 -7.61 7.21 -18.32
N ASP A 263 -7.79 7.59 -19.59
CA ASP A 263 -6.94 8.51 -20.33
C ASP A 263 -7.32 10.00 -20.14
N LYS A 264 -8.35 10.29 -19.34
CA LYS A 264 -8.80 11.66 -19.07
C LYS A 264 -8.47 12.09 -17.67
N GLY A 265 -8.04 13.35 -17.56
CA GLY A 265 -7.80 13.98 -16.28
C GLY A 265 -9.03 13.98 -15.37
N SER A 266 -8.79 13.94 -14.07
CA SER A 266 -9.82 13.96 -13.04
C SER A 266 -9.34 14.76 -11.83
N ALA A 267 -10.29 15.21 -11.02
CA ALA A 267 -10.02 15.78 -9.71
C ALA A 267 -10.93 15.13 -8.68
N SER A 268 -10.38 14.76 -7.54
CA SER A 268 -11.12 14.14 -6.44
C SER A 268 -10.76 14.77 -5.11
N PHE A 269 -11.59 14.55 -4.11
CA PHE A 269 -11.30 14.93 -2.75
C PHE A 269 -11.49 13.74 -1.81
N ALA A 270 -10.74 13.76 -0.70
CA ALA A 270 -10.93 12.91 0.45
C ALA A 270 -10.95 13.80 1.69
N PHE A 271 -11.89 13.57 2.58
CA PHE A 271 -12.05 14.28 3.84
C PHE A 271 -12.36 13.31 4.96
N SER A 272 -11.76 13.50 6.13
CA SER A 272 -12.18 12.81 7.32
C SER A 272 -12.27 13.75 8.52
N PHE A 273 -13.19 13.40 9.41
CA PHE A 273 -13.32 13.95 10.73
C PHE A 273 -13.41 12.81 11.73
N LYS A 274 -12.59 12.85 12.76
CA LYS A 274 -12.60 11.89 13.85
C LYS A 274 -12.61 12.65 15.16
N ASN A 275 -13.56 12.31 16.03
CA ASN A 275 -13.75 12.91 17.34
C ASN A 275 -13.70 11.80 18.41
N SER A 276 -13.01 12.05 19.50
CA SER A 276 -13.08 11.23 20.69
C SER A 276 -13.92 11.93 21.75
N TYR A 277 -14.87 11.23 22.32
CA TYR A 277 -15.64 11.66 23.48
C TYR A 277 -15.39 10.75 24.68
N LEU A 278 -14.17 10.17 24.76
CA LEU A 278 -13.81 9.20 25.79
C LEU A 278 -13.89 9.79 27.20
N ALA A 279 -13.62 11.07 27.39
CA ALA A 279 -13.77 11.73 28.69
C ALA A 279 -15.20 11.67 29.23
N GLU A 280 -16.21 11.72 28.38
CA GLU A 280 -17.60 11.63 28.80
C GLU A 280 -18.11 10.18 28.85
N SER A 281 -17.76 9.39 27.82
CA SER A 281 -18.24 8.01 27.75
C SER A 281 -17.60 7.10 28.81
N SER A 282 -16.36 7.36 29.22
CA SER A 282 -15.70 6.57 30.26
C SER A 282 -16.38 6.67 31.61
N LYS A 283 -16.96 7.80 31.97
CA LYS A 283 -17.76 7.96 33.20
C LYS A 283 -18.94 7.00 33.29
N ILE A 284 -19.47 6.59 32.13
CA ILE A 284 -20.63 5.69 32.04
C ILE A 284 -20.21 4.23 31.88
N PHE A 285 -19.25 3.96 30.99
CA PHE A 285 -18.90 2.60 30.59
C PHE A 285 -17.69 2.02 31.33
N TYR A 286 -16.84 2.91 31.92
CA TYR A 286 -15.57 2.56 32.51
C TYR A 286 -15.35 3.24 33.87
N GLU A 287 -16.41 3.50 34.63
CA GLU A 287 -16.39 4.14 35.95
C GLU A 287 -15.39 3.47 36.94
N TYR A 288 -15.22 2.15 36.78
CA TYR A 288 -14.26 1.38 37.60
C TYR A 288 -12.78 1.72 37.30
N VAL A 289 -12.49 2.40 36.20
CA VAL A 289 -11.12 2.83 35.83
C VAL A 289 -10.82 4.21 36.40
N ASP A 290 -11.76 5.15 36.24
CA ASP A 290 -11.62 6.51 36.75
C ASP A 290 -13.01 7.17 36.86
N GLU A 291 -13.42 7.55 38.06
CA GLU A 291 -14.70 8.19 38.35
C GLU A 291 -14.83 9.59 37.71
N GLU A 292 -13.71 10.31 37.54
CA GLU A 292 -13.68 11.64 36.92
C GLU A 292 -13.70 11.56 35.38
N GLY A 293 -13.55 10.36 34.83
CA GLY A 293 -13.45 10.13 33.39
C GLY A 293 -12.02 10.23 32.86
N LEU A 294 -11.75 9.49 31.80
CA LEU A 294 -10.43 9.48 31.16
C LEU A 294 -10.20 10.80 30.39
N PRO A 295 -9.12 11.56 30.62
CA PRO A 295 -8.91 12.90 30.08
C PRO A 295 -8.47 12.89 28.59
N PHE A 296 -9.08 12.06 27.75
CA PHE A 296 -8.64 11.81 26.40
C PHE A 296 -9.68 12.24 25.35
N ASN A 297 -9.79 13.54 25.12
CA ASN A 297 -10.58 14.09 24.03
C ASN A 297 -9.65 14.61 22.94
N PHE A 298 -10.01 14.35 21.68
CA PHE A 298 -9.33 14.90 20.51
C PHE A 298 -10.28 15.03 19.32
N ASP A 299 -9.92 15.94 18.43
CA ASP A 299 -10.55 16.14 17.14
C ASP A 299 -9.48 16.10 16.06
N ASP A 300 -9.63 15.20 15.09
CA ASP A 300 -8.76 15.13 13.92
C ASP A 300 -9.53 15.52 12.66
N TYR A 301 -8.94 16.39 11.89
CA TYR A 301 -9.42 16.79 10.58
C TYR A 301 -8.36 16.49 9.54
N TYR A 302 -8.74 15.80 8.49
CA TYR A 302 -7.89 15.57 7.35
C TYR A 302 -8.61 15.95 6.06
N GLY A 303 -7.90 16.59 5.13
CA GLY A 303 -8.44 16.94 3.82
C GLY A 303 -7.36 16.86 2.75
N LYS A 304 -7.71 16.24 1.62
CA LYS A 304 -6.84 16.11 0.44
C LYS A 304 -7.64 16.40 -0.82
N ILE A 305 -7.03 17.14 -1.73
CA ILE A 305 -7.51 17.31 -3.11
C ILE A 305 -6.44 16.72 -4.03
N SER A 306 -6.84 15.82 -4.90
CA SER A 306 -5.96 15.15 -5.84
C SER A 306 -6.33 15.53 -7.27
N LEU A 307 -5.32 15.94 -8.04
CA LEU A 307 -5.44 16.29 -9.45
C LEU A 307 -4.66 15.27 -10.27
N ASN A 308 -5.34 14.56 -11.16
CA ASN A 308 -4.72 13.58 -12.03
C ASN A 308 -4.76 14.08 -13.47
N GLY A 309 -3.60 14.10 -14.14
CA GLY A 309 -3.48 14.47 -15.53
C GLY A 309 -4.08 13.43 -16.48
N ALA A 310 -4.13 13.77 -17.78
CA ALA A 310 -4.65 12.87 -18.80
C ALA A 310 -3.75 11.66 -19.11
N ASN A 311 -2.50 11.64 -18.63
CA ASN A 311 -1.52 10.57 -18.89
C ASN A 311 -0.98 9.93 -17.60
N GLY A 312 -1.68 10.03 -16.49
CA GLY A 312 -1.30 9.47 -15.19
C GLY A 312 -0.49 10.43 -14.34
#